data_2cb2fa8b5a1792c92e700e210bdd6172
#
_entry.id   2cb2fa8b5a1792c92e700e210bdd6172
#
_cell.length_a   1.000
_cell.length_b   1.000
_cell.length_c   1.000
_cell.angle_alpha   90.00
_cell.angle_beta   90.00
_cell.angle_gamma   90.00
#
_symmetry.space_group_name_H-M   'P 1'
#
loop_
_entity.id
_entity.type
_entity.pdbx_description
1 polymer ?
#
loop_
_entity_poly.entity_id
_entity_poly.type
_entity_poly.pdbx_seq_one_letter_code
_entity_poly.pdbx_strand_id
1 'polypeptide(L)'
;MYSMTNEIAVPLHKDTVIKNSICRRQTRVSDSILTFLIYLSASISILILVGIMGYVFFRGISQINWEFLSTVPSTIKGTFGILGNIVNTLYIVVITLLIATPLGVGAAIYLNEYAKGGRAVRLIEFTTETLSGIPSIIFGLFGYVFFGTTLGLGYSILTGALRLSIMVLQ
;
A
#
# COMPACT_ATOMS: atom_id res chain seq x y z
N MET A 1 55.04 57.70 4.82
CA MET A 1 53.82 58.51 4.85
C MET A 1 52.65 57.53 4.80
N TYR A 2 51.91 57.42 5.84
CA TYR A 2 50.85 56.57 6.32
C TYR A 2 50.03 55.77 5.29
N SER A 3 49.99 54.44 5.46
CA SER A 3 48.96 53.55 4.96
C SER A 3 48.33 52.88 6.16
N MET A 4 47.09 53.20 6.45
CA MET A 4 46.23 52.48 7.43
C MET A 4 45.45 51.42 6.68
N THR A 5 45.83 50.20 6.85
CA THR A 5 44.98 49.03 6.56
C THR A 5 44.12 48.71 7.73
N ASN A 6 42.86 49.09 7.66
CA ASN A 6 41.86 48.72 8.63
C ASN A 6 41.34 47.31 8.30
N GLU A 7 41.86 46.32 8.98
CA GLU A 7 41.42 44.92 8.93
C GLU A 7 40.13 44.80 9.69
N ILE A 8 38.99 44.69 8.99
CA ILE A 8 37.66 44.40 9.58
C ILE A 8 37.66 42.92 9.95
N ALA A 9 37.99 42.64 11.21
CA ALA A 9 37.78 41.33 11.81
C ALA A 9 36.26 41.05 11.93
N VAL A 10 35.74 40.27 11.00
CA VAL A 10 34.38 39.70 11.08
C VAL A 10 34.39 38.64 12.17
N PRO A 11 33.57 38.73 13.22
CA PRO A 11 33.52 37.69 14.25
C PRO A 11 32.82 36.44 13.77
N LEU A 12 33.60 35.45 13.35
CA LEU A 12 33.17 34.10 12.92
C LEU A 12 32.60 33.24 14.08
N HIS A 13 32.17 33.86 15.20
CA HIS A 13 31.82 33.09 16.40
C HIS A 13 30.32 32.94 16.68
N LYS A 14 29.45 33.50 15.82
CA LYS A 14 28.01 33.45 16.07
C LYS A 14 27.31 32.23 15.41
N ASP A 15 27.84 31.75 14.31
CA ASP A 15 27.18 30.68 13.53
C ASP A 15 27.41 29.27 14.09
N THR A 16 28.53 29.06 14.81
CA THR A 16 28.84 27.79 15.48
C THR A 16 28.03 27.56 16.74
N VAL A 17 27.65 28.63 17.45
CA VAL A 17 26.82 28.53 18.66
C VAL A 17 25.37 28.18 18.36
N ILE A 18 24.84 28.69 17.24
CA ILE A 18 23.47 28.44 16.82
C ILE A 18 23.30 26.96 16.35
N LYS A 19 24.31 26.43 15.67
CA LYS A 19 24.26 25.04 15.15
C LYS A 19 24.29 23.99 16.28
N ASN A 20 24.96 24.29 17.40
CA ASN A 20 25.02 23.37 18.53
C ASN A 20 23.80 23.43 19.47
N SER A 21 23.00 24.49 19.41
CA SER A 21 21.80 24.62 20.24
C SER A 21 20.59 23.88 19.63
N ILE A 22 20.55 23.69 18.29
CA ILE A 22 19.49 23.00 17.60
C ILE A 22 19.61 21.46 17.71
N CYS A 23 20.84 20.95 17.94
CA CYS A 23 21.11 19.51 18.06
C CYS A 23 21.12 19.00 19.51
N ARG A 24 20.77 19.80 20.50
CA ARG A 24 20.67 19.31 21.87
C ARG A 24 19.40 18.49 22.04
N ARG A 25 19.52 17.20 21.77
CA ARG A 25 18.49 16.18 22.04
C ARG A 25 18.23 16.17 23.57
N GLN A 26 17.32 17.03 23.99
CA GLN A 26 16.86 17.05 25.36
C GLN A 26 15.90 15.86 25.53
N THR A 27 16.44 14.74 26.00
CA THR A 27 15.64 13.56 26.37
C THR A 27 14.80 13.94 27.57
N ARG A 28 13.57 14.37 27.32
CA ARG A 28 12.58 14.54 28.38
C ARG A 28 12.15 13.14 28.83
N VAL A 29 11.94 12.96 30.11
CA VAL A 29 11.47 11.70 30.70
C VAL A 29 10.18 11.22 29.98
N SER A 30 9.32 12.14 29.54
CA SER A 30 8.14 11.88 28.72
C SER A 30 8.47 11.21 27.37
N ASP A 31 9.58 11.59 26.73
CA ASP A 31 10.00 11.03 25.44
C ASP A 31 10.44 9.56 25.61
N SER A 32 11.12 9.25 26.69
CA SER A 32 11.53 7.90 27.04
C SER A 32 10.32 6.99 27.35
N ILE A 33 9.32 7.51 28.05
CA ILE A 33 8.08 6.76 28.34
C ILE A 33 7.28 6.52 27.05
N LEU A 34 7.13 7.53 26.20
CA LEU A 34 6.46 7.39 24.91
C LEU A 34 7.16 6.36 24.02
N THR A 35 8.48 6.43 23.94
CA THR A 35 9.29 5.48 23.18
C THR A 35 9.11 4.05 23.69
N PHE A 36 9.13 3.86 25.01
CA PHE A 36 8.86 2.56 25.62
C PHE A 36 7.47 2.04 25.29
N LEU A 37 6.43 2.87 25.38
CA LEU A 37 5.06 2.49 25.03
C LEU A 37 4.92 2.11 23.55
N ILE A 38 5.61 2.83 22.66
CA ILE A 38 5.60 2.51 21.21
C ILE A 38 6.24 1.13 20.97
N TYR A 39 7.41 0.87 21.54
CA TYR A 39 8.06 -0.43 21.41
C TYR A 39 7.26 -1.56 22.05
N LEU A 40 6.63 -1.32 23.18
CA LEU A 40 5.77 -2.29 23.86
C LEU A 40 4.56 -2.64 22.99
N SER A 41 3.85 -1.64 22.45
CA SER A 41 2.68 -1.87 21.61
C SER A 41 3.07 -2.54 20.28
N ALA A 42 4.19 -2.15 19.69
CA ALA A 42 4.72 -2.81 18.50
C ALA A 42 5.06 -4.28 18.76
N SER A 43 5.72 -4.58 19.89
CA SER A 43 6.05 -5.96 20.27
C SER A 43 4.80 -6.81 20.49
N ILE A 44 3.77 -6.27 21.16
CA ILE A 44 2.50 -6.96 21.38
C ILE A 44 1.81 -7.24 20.03
N SER A 45 1.78 -6.25 19.12
CA SER A 45 1.18 -6.41 17.80
C SER A 45 1.87 -7.50 16.98
N ILE A 46 3.20 -7.52 16.98
CA ILE A 46 3.98 -8.55 16.28
C ILE A 46 3.74 -9.92 16.91
N LEU A 47 3.71 -10.03 18.23
CA LEU A 47 3.50 -11.28 18.94
C LEU A 47 2.11 -11.88 18.66
N ILE A 48 1.07 -11.03 18.65
CA ILE A 48 -0.28 -11.44 18.29
C ILE A 48 -0.33 -11.90 16.83
N LEU A 49 0.27 -11.13 15.91
CA LEU A 49 0.30 -11.47 14.50
C LEU A 49 0.98 -12.83 14.26
N VAL A 50 2.18 -13.01 14.82
CA VAL A 50 2.95 -14.27 14.71
C VAL A 50 2.20 -15.42 15.40
N GLY A 51 1.57 -15.16 16.54
CA GLY A 51 0.78 -16.14 17.26
C GLY A 51 -0.42 -16.66 16.47
N ILE A 52 -1.19 -15.74 15.86
CA ILE A 52 -2.34 -16.09 15.02
C ILE A 52 -1.85 -16.83 13.77
N MET A 53 -0.81 -16.33 13.10
CA MET A 53 -0.27 -16.96 11.91
C MET A 53 0.28 -18.36 12.20
N GLY A 54 1.00 -18.51 13.30
CA GLY A 54 1.51 -19.82 13.76
C GLY A 54 0.35 -20.77 14.08
N TYR A 55 -0.66 -20.33 14.82
CA TYR A 55 -1.83 -21.14 15.13
C TYR A 55 -2.54 -21.65 13.87
N VAL A 56 -2.82 -20.74 12.92
CA VAL A 56 -3.49 -21.10 11.67
C VAL A 56 -2.63 -22.07 10.85
N PHE A 57 -1.33 -21.82 10.78
CA PHE A 57 -0.39 -22.70 10.05
C PHE A 57 -0.35 -24.11 10.66
N PHE A 58 -0.14 -24.22 11.96
CA PHE A 58 -0.06 -25.54 12.62
C PHE A 58 -1.37 -26.33 12.56
N ARG A 59 -2.52 -25.62 12.61
CA ARG A 59 -3.83 -26.27 12.48
C ARG A 59 -4.17 -26.61 11.03
N GLY A 60 -3.76 -25.77 10.09
CA GLY A 60 -4.10 -25.94 8.68
C GLY A 60 -3.21 -26.95 7.95
N ILE A 61 -1.93 -27.05 8.30
CA ILE A 61 -0.96 -27.87 7.53
C ILE A 61 -1.35 -29.35 7.46
N SER A 62 -1.94 -29.88 8.53
CA SER A 62 -2.37 -31.29 8.58
C SER A 62 -3.57 -31.60 7.69
N GLN A 63 -4.31 -30.59 7.24
CA GLN A 63 -5.48 -30.72 6.38
C GLN A 63 -5.14 -30.54 4.89
N ILE A 64 -3.91 -30.08 4.59
CA ILE A 64 -3.48 -29.85 3.22
C ILE A 64 -2.96 -31.16 2.62
N ASN A 65 -3.84 -31.85 1.91
CA ASN A 65 -3.52 -33.05 1.14
C ASN A 65 -3.63 -32.76 -0.35
N TRP A 66 -3.03 -33.62 -1.18
CA TRP A 66 -3.12 -33.50 -2.65
C TRP A 66 -4.57 -33.53 -3.13
N GLU A 67 -5.41 -34.34 -2.51
CA GLU A 67 -6.84 -34.40 -2.79
C GLU A 67 -7.55 -33.08 -2.52
N PHE A 68 -7.24 -32.40 -1.41
CA PHE A 68 -7.76 -31.08 -1.08
C PHE A 68 -7.38 -30.00 -2.10
N LEU A 69 -6.16 -30.06 -2.65
CA LEU A 69 -5.68 -29.12 -3.66
C LEU A 69 -6.29 -29.38 -5.04
N SER A 70 -6.56 -30.64 -5.38
CA SER A 70 -7.05 -31.06 -6.71
C SER A 70 -8.57 -31.21 -6.81
N THR A 71 -9.29 -31.07 -5.70
CA THR A 71 -10.74 -31.26 -5.68
C THR A 71 -11.48 -29.92 -5.72
N VAL A 72 -12.61 -29.92 -6.45
CA VAL A 72 -13.53 -28.78 -6.46
C VAL A 72 -14.54 -28.97 -5.32
N PRO A 73 -14.83 -27.92 -4.51
CA PRO A 73 -15.82 -28.01 -3.45
C PRO A 73 -17.20 -28.31 -4.05
N SER A 74 -17.88 -29.34 -3.52
CA SER A 74 -19.23 -29.69 -3.91
C SER A 74 -20.06 -30.05 -2.67
N THR A 75 -21.08 -29.26 -2.42
CA THR A 75 -22.03 -29.52 -1.31
C THR A 75 -22.83 -30.81 -1.53
N ILE A 76 -23.09 -31.16 -2.79
CA ILE A 76 -23.88 -32.37 -3.14
C ILE A 76 -23.05 -33.64 -2.93
N LYS A 77 -21.77 -33.59 -3.25
CA LYS A 77 -20.84 -34.72 -3.12
C LYS A 77 -20.13 -34.77 -1.76
N GLY A 78 -20.30 -33.76 -0.93
CA GLY A 78 -19.58 -33.63 0.35
C GLY A 78 -18.08 -33.49 0.21
N THR A 79 -17.59 -33.04 -0.96
CA THR A 79 -16.15 -32.87 -1.24
C THR A 79 -15.69 -31.47 -0.84
N PHE A 80 -14.56 -31.42 -0.13
CA PHE A 80 -13.90 -30.18 0.25
C PHE A 80 -12.60 -30.03 -0.53
N GLY A 81 -12.44 -28.89 -1.22
CA GLY A 81 -11.23 -28.63 -1.98
C GLY A 81 -11.11 -27.17 -2.38
N ILE A 82 -9.97 -26.76 -2.87
CA ILE A 82 -9.68 -25.37 -3.23
C ILE A 82 -9.33 -25.18 -4.72
N LEU A 83 -9.37 -26.23 -5.53
CA LEU A 83 -9.00 -26.15 -6.94
C LEU A 83 -9.79 -25.06 -7.69
N GLY A 84 -11.10 -24.97 -7.48
CA GLY A 84 -11.94 -23.94 -8.09
C GLY A 84 -11.49 -22.52 -7.73
N ASN A 85 -11.11 -22.30 -6.47
CA ASN A 85 -10.62 -20.99 -6.02
C ASN A 85 -9.25 -20.67 -6.63
N ILE A 86 -8.34 -21.65 -6.75
CA ILE A 86 -7.03 -21.46 -7.39
C ILE A 86 -7.22 -21.03 -8.83
N VAL A 87 -8.04 -21.77 -9.59
CA VAL A 87 -8.29 -21.49 -11.00
C VAL A 87 -8.97 -20.12 -11.18
N ASN A 88 -9.99 -19.81 -10.37
CA ASN A 88 -10.65 -18.50 -10.41
C ASN A 88 -9.69 -17.36 -10.09
N THR A 89 -8.82 -17.53 -9.10
CA THR A 89 -7.81 -16.52 -8.75
C THR A 89 -6.87 -16.28 -9.93
N LEU A 90 -6.40 -17.35 -10.59
CA LEU A 90 -5.53 -17.22 -11.75
C LEU A 90 -6.23 -16.45 -12.89
N TYR A 91 -7.49 -16.77 -13.20
CA TYR A 91 -8.26 -16.05 -14.21
C TYR A 91 -8.42 -14.56 -13.85
N ILE A 92 -8.81 -14.26 -12.62
CA ILE A 92 -8.99 -12.88 -12.16
C ILE A 92 -7.67 -12.11 -12.26
N VAL A 93 -6.54 -12.68 -11.83
CA VAL A 93 -5.23 -12.04 -11.90
C VAL A 93 -4.82 -11.75 -13.34
N VAL A 94 -4.93 -12.76 -14.23
CA VAL A 94 -4.57 -12.59 -15.65
C VAL A 94 -5.42 -11.50 -16.31
N ILE A 95 -6.74 -11.53 -16.14
CA ILE A 95 -7.63 -10.53 -16.74
C ILE A 95 -7.35 -9.13 -16.16
N THR A 96 -7.15 -9.03 -14.85
CA THR A 96 -6.78 -7.77 -14.19
C THR A 96 -5.50 -7.19 -14.77
N LEU A 97 -4.45 -7.99 -14.93
CA LEU A 97 -3.18 -7.53 -15.49
C LEU A 97 -3.31 -7.15 -16.97
N LEU A 98 -4.08 -7.88 -17.75
CA LEU A 98 -4.34 -7.55 -19.16
C LEU A 98 -5.06 -6.21 -19.33
N ILE A 99 -5.89 -5.82 -18.37
CA ILE A 99 -6.60 -4.53 -18.38
C ILE A 99 -5.74 -3.44 -17.75
N ALA A 100 -5.24 -3.67 -16.54
CA ALA A 100 -4.56 -2.66 -15.74
C ALA A 100 -3.18 -2.28 -16.29
N THR A 101 -2.41 -3.24 -16.81
CA THR A 101 -1.05 -2.97 -17.28
C THR A 101 -1.01 -2.02 -18.48
N PRO A 102 -1.76 -2.25 -19.59
CA PRO A 102 -1.70 -1.32 -20.72
C PRO A 102 -2.26 0.06 -20.36
N LEU A 103 -3.31 0.14 -19.54
CA LEU A 103 -3.88 1.41 -19.11
C LEU A 103 -2.93 2.17 -18.18
N GLY A 104 -2.36 1.49 -17.18
CA GLY A 104 -1.45 2.11 -16.22
C GLY A 104 -0.13 2.55 -16.85
N VAL A 105 0.49 1.69 -17.67
CA VAL A 105 1.72 2.02 -18.39
C VAL A 105 1.47 3.14 -19.40
N GLY A 106 0.37 3.06 -20.16
CA GLY A 106 0.00 4.12 -21.11
C GLY A 106 -0.24 5.47 -20.43
N ALA A 107 -0.94 5.47 -19.29
CA ALA A 107 -1.15 6.68 -18.49
C ALA A 107 0.17 7.24 -17.94
N ALA A 108 1.04 6.39 -17.41
CA ALA A 108 2.33 6.80 -16.86
C ALA A 108 3.26 7.41 -17.94
N ILE A 109 3.34 6.79 -19.12
CA ILE A 109 4.11 7.32 -20.26
C ILE A 109 3.52 8.66 -20.70
N TYR A 110 2.19 8.75 -20.85
CA TYR A 110 1.55 9.99 -21.25
C TYR A 110 1.84 11.14 -20.27
N LEU A 111 1.70 10.88 -18.96
CA LEU A 111 1.93 11.89 -17.93
C LEU A 111 3.39 12.33 -17.84
N ASN A 112 4.33 11.41 -18.04
CA ASN A 112 5.77 11.70 -17.90
C ASN A 112 6.39 12.31 -19.17
N GLU A 113 6.00 11.85 -20.35
CA GLU A 113 6.64 12.29 -21.61
C GLU A 113 5.84 13.33 -22.38
N TYR A 114 4.54 13.20 -22.44
CA TYR A 114 3.70 14.04 -23.32
C TYR A 114 2.98 15.16 -22.60
N ALA A 115 2.64 14.99 -21.34
CA ALA A 115 1.91 16.01 -20.59
C ALA A 115 2.87 17.13 -20.14
N LYS A 116 2.86 18.25 -20.86
CA LYS A 116 3.52 19.48 -20.42
C LYS A 116 2.86 19.92 -19.12
N GLY A 117 3.62 19.98 -18.02
CA GLY A 117 3.16 20.30 -16.67
C GLY A 117 2.11 21.43 -16.65
N GLY A 118 0.86 21.06 -16.51
CA GLY A 118 -0.29 21.96 -16.53
C GLY A 118 -1.26 21.68 -15.38
N ARG A 119 -2.36 22.45 -15.33
CA ARG A 119 -3.39 22.25 -14.30
C ARG A 119 -4.01 20.86 -14.35
N ALA A 120 -4.15 20.27 -15.54
CA ALA A 120 -4.70 18.94 -15.73
C ALA A 120 -3.80 17.84 -15.14
N VAL A 121 -2.49 17.90 -15.39
CA VAL A 121 -1.52 16.95 -14.82
C VAL A 121 -1.54 17.00 -13.30
N ARG A 122 -1.45 18.20 -12.73
CA ARG A 122 -1.51 18.42 -11.29
C ARG A 122 -2.81 17.92 -10.66
N LEU A 123 -3.94 18.05 -11.37
CA LEU A 123 -5.21 17.51 -10.90
C LEU A 123 -5.22 15.99 -10.90
N ILE A 124 -4.68 15.35 -11.94
CA ILE A 124 -4.57 13.89 -12.03
C ILE A 124 -3.66 13.36 -10.92
N GLU A 125 -2.46 13.94 -10.74
CA GLU A 125 -1.54 13.57 -9.68
C GLU A 125 -2.18 13.70 -8.29
N PHE A 126 -2.81 14.84 -8.01
CA PHE A 126 -3.52 15.07 -6.74
C PHE A 126 -4.66 14.07 -6.52
N THR A 127 -5.42 13.75 -7.58
CA THR A 127 -6.53 12.79 -7.48
C THR A 127 -6.00 11.38 -7.21
N THR A 128 -4.95 10.96 -7.90
CA THR A 128 -4.31 9.65 -7.70
C THR A 128 -3.74 9.52 -6.29
N GLU A 129 -3.05 10.55 -5.81
CA GLU A 129 -2.51 10.58 -4.44
C GLU A 129 -3.63 10.52 -3.39
N THR A 130 -4.72 11.25 -3.62
CA THR A 130 -5.89 11.23 -2.72
C THR A 130 -6.57 9.85 -2.74
N LEU A 131 -6.74 9.25 -3.92
CA LEU A 131 -7.36 7.93 -4.06
C LEU A 131 -6.51 6.83 -3.41
N SER A 132 -5.19 6.93 -3.45
CA SER A 132 -4.31 5.95 -2.80
C SER A 132 -4.45 5.91 -1.28
N GLY A 133 -4.98 6.97 -0.66
CA GLY A 133 -5.33 7.02 0.77
C GLY A 133 -6.65 6.33 1.12
N ILE A 134 -7.47 5.95 0.15
CA ILE A 134 -8.76 5.31 0.40
C ILE A 134 -8.56 3.81 0.68
N PRO A 135 -9.15 3.27 1.77
CA PRO A 135 -9.08 1.85 2.06
C PRO A 135 -9.61 0.98 0.91
N SER A 136 -8.87 -0.07 0.54
CA SER A 136 -9.19 -0.98 -0.57
C SER A 136 -10.60 -1.61 -0.49
N ILE A 137 -11.15 -1.72 0.72
CA ILE A 137 -12.50 -2.24 0.92
C ILE A 137 -13.57 -1.37 0.26
N ILE A 138 -13.36 -0.04 0.20
CA ILE A 138 -14.28 0.90 -0.44
C ILE A 138 -14.27 0.68 -1.96
N PHE A 139 -13.09 0.50 -2.58
CA PHE A 139 -12.99 0.15 -3.99
C PHE A 139 -13.62 -1.19 -4.30
N GLY A 140 -13.45 -2.16 -3.40
CA GLY A 140 -14.08 -3.46 -3.50
C GLY A 140 -15.61 -3.36 -3.51
N LEU A 141 -16.17 -2.60 -2.59
CA LEU A 141 -17.62 -2.40 -2.47
C LEU A 141 -18.17 -1.58 -3.64
N PHE A 142 -17.54 -0.44 -3.95
CA PHE A 142 -17.93 0.40 -5.09
C PHE A 142 -17.92 -0.39 -6.40
N GLY A 143 -16.84 -1.12 -6.68
CA GLY A 143 -16.73 -1.92 -7.90
C GLY A 143 -17.79 -3.01 -7.97
N TYR A 144 -18.18 -3.64 -6.84
CA TYR A 144 -19.27 -4.60 -6.82
C TYR A 144 -20.62 -3.93 -7.16
N VAL A 145 -20.94 -2.82 -6.52
CA VAL A 145 -22.20 -2.10 -6.78
C VAL A 145 -22.23 -1.59 -8.21
N PHE A 146 -21.14 -1.00 -8.69
CA PHE A 146 -21.10 -0.43 -10.04
C PHE A 146 -21.08 -1.50 -11.14
N PHE A 147 -20.13 -2.43 -11.12
CA PHE A 147 -20.02 -3.46 -12.16
C PHE A 147 -21.01 -4.61 -11.95
N GLY A 148 -21.22 -5.03 -10.71
CA GLY A 148 -22.06 -6.17 -10.41
C GLY A 148 -23.55 -5.86 -10.55
N THR A 149 -24.01 -4.77 -9.91
CA THR A 149 -25.45 -4.45 -9.90
C THR A 149 -25.84 -3.48 -10.99
N THR A 150 -25.14 -2.36 -11.19
CA THR A 150 -25.54 -1.33 -12.15
C THR A 150 -25.32 -1.78 -13.60
N LEU A 151 -24.18 -2.42 -13.91
CA LEU A 151 -23.91 -2.98 -15.23
C LEU A 151 -24.47 -4.42 -15.42
N GLY A 152 -25.06 -4.99 -14.38
CA GLY A 152 -25.71 -6.29 -14.46
C GLY A 152 -24.77 -7.50 -14.65
N LEU A 153 -23.45 -7.34 -14.40
CA LEU A 153 -22.48 -8.42 -14.55
C LEU A 153 -22.55 -9.45 -13.39
N GLY A 154 -23.30 -9.15 -12.33
CA GLY A 154 -23.49 -10.03 -11.19
C GLY A 154 -22.19 -10.43 -10.49
N TYR A 155 -22.22 -11.61 -9.86
CA TYR A 155 -21.03 -12.25 -9.27
C TYR A 155 -20.27 -13.02 -10.35
N SER A 156 -19.45 -12.33 -11.13
CA SER A 156 -18.67 -12.94 -12.21
C SER A 156 -17.18 -12.68 -12.04
N ILE A 157 -16.35 -13.50 -12.69
CA ILE A 157 -14.90 -13.31 -12.77
C ILE A 157 -14.57 -11.94 -13.36
N LEU A 158 -15.35 -11.48 -14.34
CA LEU A 158 -15.17 -10.19 -14.98
C LEU A 158 -15.42 -9.04 -14.00
N THR A 159 -16.47 -9.11 -13.18
CA THR A 159 -16.73 -8.14 -12.11
C THR A 159 -15.56 -8.09 -11.14
N GLY A 160 -15.02 -9.24 -10.74
CA GLY A 160 -13.85 -9.33 -9.86
C GLY A 160 -12.62 -8.70 -10.48
N ALA A 161 -12.33 -9.00 -11.74
CA ALA A 161 -11.17 -8.47 -12.45
C ALA A 161 -11.25 -6.95 -12.68
N LEU A 162 -12.42 -6.42 -13.06
CA LEU A 162 -12.63 -4.97 -13.23
C LEU A 162 -12.45 -4.20 -11.91
N ARG A 163 -12.95 -4.76 -10.80
CA ARG A 163 -12.76 -4.18 -9.45
C ARG A 163 -11.29 -4.09 -9.07
N LEU A 164 -10.56 -5.20 -9.26
CA LEU A 164 -9.12 -5.25 -8.99
C LEU A 164 -8.34 -4.33 -9.95
N SER A 165 -8.76 -4.21 -11.20
CA SER A 165 -8.12 -3.30 -12.17
C SER A 165 -8.19 -1.85 -11.71
N ILE A 166 -9.33 -1.38 -11.22
CA ILE A 166 -9.46 -0.02 -10.67
C ILE A 166 -8.56 0.15 -9.44
N MET A 167 -8.53 -0.84 -8.56
CA MET A 167 -7.72 -0.80 -7.36
C MET A 167 -6.21 -0.79 -7.64
N VAL A 168 -5.77 -1.46 -8.72
CA VAL A 168 -4.35 -1.49 -9.12
C VAL A 168 -3.94 -0.23 -9.88
N LEU A 169 -4.88 0.43 -10.58
CA LEU A 169 -4.61 1.64 -11.39
C LEU A 169 -4.44 2.92 -10.56
N GLN A 170 -4.80 2.92 -9.29
CA GLN A 170 -4.58 4.08 -8.40
C GLN A 170 -3.13 4.11 -7.88
#